data_d55d5eed276511a6f49dfb3b861010d4
#
_entry.id   d55d5eed276511a6f49dfb3b861010d4
#
_cell.length_a   1.000
_cell.length_b   1.000
_cell.length_c   1.000
_cell.angle_alpha   90.00
_cell.angle_beta   90.00
_cell.angle_gamma   90.00
#
_symmetry.space_group_name_H-M   'P 1'
#
loop_
_entity.id
_entity.type
_entity.pdbx_description
1 polymer ?
#
loop_
_entity_poly.entity_id
_entity_poly.type
_entity_poly.pdbx_seq_one_letter_code
_entity_poly.pdbx_strand_id
1 'polypeptide(L)'
;MLMASTSIILLLVVTLVRLAILGLVVYAVIQGIKALKKYNRSEEVRKEKAGTRRSLGEVLKDHRVRCKMTQEFVAESLGVSRQAVSKWETGTADPSTSNLLALAKLFGVSAEELLRSVEERAPERENS
;
A
#
# COMPACT_ATOMS: atom_id res chain seq x y z
N MET A 1 -33.77 54.97 24.23
CA MET A 1 -33.71 54.42 22.85
C MET A 1 -32.28 54.05 22.41
N LEU A 2 -31.30 54.88 22.62
CA LEU A 2 -29.89 54.61 22.21
C LEU A 2 -29.27 53.42 22.93
N MET A 3 -29.52 53.21 24.23
CA MET A 3 -28.97 52.09 24.99
C MET A 3 -29.50 50.70 24.58
N ALA A 4 -30.78 50.62 24.19
CA ALA A 4 -31.38 49.38 23.68
C ALA A 4 -30.83 48.98 22.30
N SER A 5 -30.57 49.98 21.46
CA SER A 5 -30.01 49.75 20.11
C SER A 5 -28.56 49.25 20.20
N THR A 6 -27.73 49.77 21.08
CA THR A 6 -26.34 49.33 21.27
C THR A 6 -26.25 47.91 21.83
N SER A 7 -27.18 47.54 22.74
CA SER A 7 -27.23 46.16 23.26
C SER A 7 -27.62 45.13 22.20
N ILE A 8 -28.54 45.47 21.30
CA ILE A 8 -28.96 44.60 20.21
C ILE A 8 -27.81 44.43 19.20
N ILE A 9 -27.12 45.50 18.85
CA ILE A 9 -25.98 45.45 17.94
C ILE A 9 -24.85 44.58 18.53
N LEU A 10 -24.55 44.73 19.82
CA LEU A 10 -23.56 43.92 20.50
C LEU A 10 -23.93 42.43 20.49
N LEU A 11 -25.20 42.12 20.74
CA LEU A 11 -25.71 40.74 20.69
C LEU A 11 -25.55 40.14 19.28
N LEU A 12 -25.87 40.88 18.23
CA LEU A 12 -25.70 40.45 16.86
C LEU A 12 -24.24 40.22 16.52
N VAL A 13 -23.35 41.10 16.92
CA VAL A 13 -21.91 40.91 16.66
C VAL A 13 -21.38 39.66 17.37
N VAL A 14 -21.76 39.45 18.63
CA VAL A 14 -21.35 38.27 19.40
C VAL A 14 -21.86 36.97 18.74
N THR A 15 -23.12 36.96 18.28
CA THR A 15 -23.66 35.78 17.60
C THR A 15 -22.96 35.49 16.25
N LEU A 16 -22.65 36.53 15.48
CA LEU A 16 -21.90 36.39 14.23
C LEU A 16 -20.48 35.84 14.46
N VAL A 17 -19.78 36.36 15.48
CA VAL A 17 -18.45 35.88 15.85
C VAL A 17 -18.49 34.41 16.28
N ARG A 18 -19.51 34.03 17.10
CA ARG A 18 -19.68 32.61 17.48
C ARG A 18 -19.91 31.69 16.30
N LEU A 19 -20.75 32.09 15.35
CA LEU A 19 -20.99 31.31 14.11
C LEU A 19 -19.75 31.21 13.24
N ALA A 20 -18.96 32.29 13.15
CA ALA A 20 -17.69 32.27 12.43
C ALA A 20 -16.68 31.30 13.06
N ILE A 21 -16.56 31.32 14.40
CA ILE A 21 -15.67 30.39 15.13
C ILE A 21 -16.15 28.94 14.95
N LEU A 22 -17.45 28.69 15.06
CA LEU A 22 -18.02 27.34 14.84
C LEU A 22 -17.72 26.82 13.44
N GLY A 23 -17.90 27.66 12.42
CA GLY A 23 -17.56 27.32 11.02
C GLY A 23 -16.08 27.00 10.84
N LEU A 24 -15.20 27.74 11.49
CA LEU A 24 -13.75 27.53 11.43
C LEU A 24 -13.34 26.23 12.12
N VAL A 25 -13.95 25.90 13.27
CA VAL A 25 -13.73 24.63 13.97
C VAL A 25 -14.19 23.45 13.12
N VAL A 26 -15.39 23.51 12.53
CA VAL A 26 -15.92 22.46 11.64
C VAL A 26 -15.00 22.27 10.43
N TYR A 27 -14.53 23.36 9.83
CA TYR A 27 -13.56 23.30 8.72
C TYR A 27 -12.26 22.62 9.13
N ALA A 28 -11.69 22.97 10.29
CA ALA A 28 -10.47 22.35 10.80
C ALA A 28 -10.64 20.84 11.08
N VAL A 29 -11.79 20.44 11.63
CA VAL A 29 -12.12 19.02 11.85
C VAL A 29 -12.22 18.25 10.53
N ILE A 30 -12.87 18.81 9.53
CA ILE A 30 -12.99 18.18 8.21
C ILE A 30 -11.61 18.01 7.56
N GLN A 31 -10.74 19.01 7.66
CA GLN A 31 -9.37 18.93 7.14
C GLN A 31 -8.54 17.87 7.89
N GLY A 32 -8.70 17.78 9.21
CA GLY A 32 -8.07 16.73 10.03
C GLY A 32 -8.51 15.32 9.62
N ILE A 33 -9.80 15.10 9.40
CA ILE A 33 -10.34 13.80 8.95
C ILE A 33 -9.80 13.44 7.56
N LYS A 34 -9.74 14.40 6.64
CA LYS A 34 -9.18 14.17 5.28
C LYS A 34 -7.69 13.79 5.35
N ALA A 35 -6.91 14.44 6.20
CA ALA A 35 -5.50 14.13 6.40
C ALA A 35 -5.31 12.73 6.98
N LEU A 36 -6.10 12.33 7.98
CA LEU A 36 -6.08 11.01 8.58
C LEU A 36 -6.49 9.91 7.59
N LYS A 37 -7.54 10.14 6.78
CA LYS A 37 -7.94 9.19 5.72
C LYS A 37 -6.83 8.99 4.68
N LYS A 38 -6.13 10.06 4.29
CA LYS A 38 -5.00 9.96 3.36
C LYS A 38 -3.85 9.15 3.96
N TYR A 39 -3.56 9.34 5.25
CA TYR A 39 -2.52 8.61 5.96
C TYR A 39 -2.84 7.12 6.08
N ASN A 40 -4.05 6.77 6.54
CA ASN A 40 -4.50 5.38 6.69
C ASN A 40 -4.52 4.64 5.33
N ARG A 41 -5.00 5.28 4.27
CA ARG A 41 -5.02 4.67 2.93
C ARG A 41 -3.61 4.35 2.42
N SER A 42 -2.63 5.20 2.70
CA SER A 42 -1.24 4.93 2.29
C SER A 42 -0.62 3.77 3.07
N GLU A 43 -1.02 3.57 4.31
CA GLU A 43 -0.55 2.47 5.16
C GLU A 43 -1.19 1.14 4.75
N GLU A 44 -2.48 1.12 4.42
CA GLU A 44 -3.17 -0.06 3.87
C GLU A 44 -2.54 -0.53 2.57
N VAL A 45 -2.32 0.37 1.61
CA VAL A 45 -1.64 0.05 0.35
C VAL A 45 -0.22 -0.47 0.59
N ARG A 46 0.47 0.06 1.59
CA ARG A 46 1.81 -0.40 1.95
C ARG A 46 1.80 -1.81 2.53
N LYS A 47 0.82 -2.14 3.39
CA LYS A 47 0.63 -3.49 3.95
C LYS A 47 0.25 -4.49 2.86
N GLU A 48 -0.65 -4.12 1.96
CA GLU A 48 -1.07 -4.95 0.83
C GLU A 48 0.11 -5.26 -0.10
N LYS A 49 0.92 -4.26 -0.46
CA LYS A 49 2.13 -4.46 -1.26
C LYS A 49 3.15 -5.36 -0.55
N ALA A 50 3.32 -5.23 0.75
CA ALA A 50 4.23 -6.07 1.52
C ALA A 50 3.73 -7.53 1.58
N GLY A 51 2.42 -7.74 1.71
CA GLY A 51 1.80 -9.07 1.64
C GLY A 51 2.01 -9.73 0.28
N THR A 52 1.74 -9.01 -0.80
CA THR A 52 1.94 -9.49 -2.18
C THR A 52 3.40 -9.85 -2.45
N ARG A 53 4.36 -9.03 -2.00
CA ARG A 53 5.79 -9.33 -2.13
C ARG A 53 6.19 -10.62 -1.43
N ARG A 54 5.67 -10.84 -0.23
CA ARG A 54 5.94 -12.07 0.53
C ARG A 54 5.39 -13.28 -0.22
N SER A 55 4.15 -13.21 -0.69
CA SER A 55 3.51 -14.29 -1.46
C SER A 55 4.27 -14.59 -2.75
N LEU A 56 4.72 -13.57 -3.48
CA LEU A 56 5.55 -13.75 -4.67
C LEU A 56 6.87 -14.45 -4.32
N GLY A 57 7.55 -14.01 -3.26
CA GLY A 57 8.81 -14.61 -2.82
C GLY A 57 8.68 -16.09 -2.49
N GLU A 58 7.61 -16.47 -1.80
CA GLU A 58 7.31 -17.85 -1.46
C GLU A 58 7.04 -18.69 -2.71
N VAL A 59 6.27 -18.17 -3.66
CA VAL A 59 5.99 -18.84 -4.95
C VAL A 59 7.28 -19.05 -5.74
N LEU A 60 8.13 -18.03 -5.84
CA LEU A 60 9.42 -18.15 -6.54
C LEU A 60 10.31 -19.20 -5.91
N LYS A 61 10.42 -19.19 -4.58
CA LYS A 61 11.20 -20.18 -3.83
C LYS A 61 10.70 -21.60 -4.06
N ASP A 62 9.38 -21.81 -4.02
CA ASP A 62 8.76 -23.11 -4.23
C ASP A 62 9.02 -23.66 -5.64
N HIS A 63 8.87 -22.83 -6.68
CA HIS A 63 9.19 -23.23 -8.05
C HIS A 63 10.67 -23.59 -8.20
N ARG A 64 11.57 -22.76 -7.64
CA ARG A 64 13.00 -23.05 -7.65
C ARG A 64 13.33 -24.40 -7.00
N VAL A 65 12.78 -24.65 -5.82
CA VAL A 65 13.01 -25.90 -5.08
C VAL A 65 12.44 -27.11 -5.81
N ARG A 66 11.24 -27.00 -6.40
CA ARG A 66 10.66 -28.05 -7.23
C ARG A 66 11.52 -28.40 -8.44
N CYS A 67 12.12 -27.37 -9.05
CA CYS A 67 13.07 -27.54 -10.16
C CYS A 67 14.47 -27.99 -9.70
N LYS A 68 14.69 -28.19 -8.39
CA LYS A 68 15.98 -28.57 -7.79
C LYS A 68 17.12 -27.60 -8.13
N MET A 69 16.80 -26.32 -8.25
CA MET A 69 17.76 -25.26 -8.57
C MET A 69 18.26 -24.57 -7.31
N THR A 70 19.51 -24.10 -7.33
CA THR A 70 20.06 -23.23 -6.28
C THR A 70 19.79 -21.76 -6.60
N GLN A 71 19.89 -20.89 -5.60
CA GLN A 71 19.79 -19.44 -5.83
C GLN A 71 20.91 -18.93 -6.75
N GLU A 72 22.10 -19.52 -6.67
CA GLU A 72 23.24 -19.23 -7.53
C GLU A 72 22.92 -19.55 -8.99
N PHE A 73 22.39 -20.73 -9.25
CA PHE A 73 22.02 -21.16 -10.59
C PHE A 73 20.97 -20.23 -11.23
N VAL A 74 19.94 -19.87 -10.47
CA VAL A 74 18.92 -18.92 -10.93
C VAL A 74 19.52 -17.55 -11.22
N ALA A 75 20.37 -17.05 -10.32
CA ALA A 75 21.04 -15.77 -10.49
C ALA A 75 21.93 -15.74 -11.73
N GLU A 76 22.71 -16.78 -11.96
CA GLU A 76 23.57 -16.92 -13.13
C GLU A 76 22.75 -17.01 -14.43
N SER A 77 21.67 -17.78 -14.41
CA SER A 77 20.75 -17.93 -15.55
C SER A 77 20.07 -16.62 -15.96
N LEU A 78 19.78 -15.74 -14.99
CA LEU A 78 19.15 -14.44 -15.22
C LEU A 78 20.14 -13.28 -15.38
N GLY A 79 21.43 -13.50 -15.16
CA GLY A 79 22.44 -12.43 -15.17
C GLY A 79 22.30 -11.43 -14.03
N VAL A 80 21.85 -11.88 -12.86
CA VAL A 80 21.67 -11.07 -11.65
C VAL A 80 22.54 -11.60 -10.50
N SER A 81 22.64 -10.86 -9.40
CA SER A 81 23.33 -11.35 -8.21
C SER A 81 22.52 -12.37 -7.44
N ARG A 82 23.16 -13.32 -6.76
CA ARG A 82 22.49 -14.23 -5.81
C ARG A 82 21.73 -13.47 -4.74
N GLN A 83 22.26 -12.32 -4.27
CA GLN A 83 21.57 -11.49 -3.29
C GLN A 83 20.26 -10.94 -3.81
N ALA A 84 20.15 -10.60 -5.10
CA ALA A 84 18.89 -10.19 -5.71
C ALA A 84 17.84 -11.30 -5.63
N VAL A 85 18.20 -12.52 -6.03
CA VAL A 85 17.31 -13.69 -5.95
C VAL A 85 16.87 -13.94 -4.49
N SER A 86 17.79 -13.89 -3.54
CA SER A 86 17.49 -14.04 -2.12
C SER A 86 16.52 -12.96 -1.63
N LYS A 87 16.69 -11.70 -2.03
CA LYS A 87 15.78 -10.61 -1.66
C LYS A 87 14.38 -10.79 -2.26
N TRP A 88 14.27 -11.32 -3.46
CA TRP A 88 12.97 -11.64 -4.07
C TRP A 88 12.26 -12.75 -3.30
N GLU A 89 12.95 -13.82 -2.96
CA GLU A 89 12.37 -14.95 -2.21
C GLU A 89 11.98 -14.59 -0.77
N THR A 90 12.65 -13.63 -0.15
CA THR A 90 12.31 -13.12 1.19
C THR A 90 11.28 -11.98 1.19
N GLY A 91 10.87 -11.51 0.00
CA GLY A 91 9.91 -10.41 -0.14
C GLY A 91 10.47 -9.05 0.23
N THR A 92 11.79 -8.89 0.32
CA THR A 92 12.44 -7.59 0.61
C THR A 92 12.66 -6.73 -0.63
N ALA A 93 12.60 -7.33 -1.82
CA ALA A 93 12.62 -6.64 -3.11
C ALA A 93 11.74 -7.39 -4.12
N ASP A 94 11.33 -6.68 -5.17
CA ASP A 94 10.59 -7.28 -6.28
C ASP A 94 11.52 -7.50 -7.48
N PRO A 95 11.37 -8.61 -8.22
CA PRO A 95 11.99 -8.73 -9.54
C PRO A 95 11.36 -7.73 -10.50
N SER A 96 12.15 -7.22 -11.44
CA SER A 96 11.60 -6.46 -12.57
C SER A 96 10.68 -7.34 -13.42
N THR A 97 9.82 -6.74 -14.22
CA THR A 97 8.94 -7.51 -15.12
C THR A 97 9.73 -8.43 -16.04
N SER A 98 10.86 -7.98 -16.56
CA SER A 98 11.73 -8.82 -17.43
C SER A 98 12.31 -10.01 -16.67
N ASN A 99 12.74 -9.80 -15.41
CA ASN A 99 13.23 -10.89 -14.57
C ASN A 99 12.11 -11.88 -14.19
N LEU A 100 10.90 -11.37 -13.95
CA LEU A 100 9.74 -12.22 -13.66
C LEU A 100 9.40 -13.14 -14.84
N LEU A 101 9.41 -12.60 -16.06
CA LEU A 101 9.20 -13.39 -17.29
C LEU A 101 10.32 -14.41 -17.51
N ALA A 102 11.57 -14.02 -17.24
CA ALA A 102 12.71 -14.93 -17.32
C ALA A 102 12.64 -16.06 -16.29
N LEU A 103 12.21 -15.76 -15.05
CA LEU A 103 11.96 -16.75 -14.00
C LEU A 103 10.87 -17.74 -14.41
N ALA A 104 9.73 -17.26 -14.91
CA ALA A 104 8.66 -18.13 -15.40
C ALA A 104 9.17 -19.09 -16.49
N LYS A 105 9.91 -18.57 -17.45
CA LYS A 105 10.54 -19.39 -18.51
C LYS A 105 11.53 -20.40 -17.94
N LEU A 106 12.36 -20.01 -16.99
CA LEU A 106 13.35 -20.88 -16.33
C LEU A 106 12.67 -22.02 -15.56
N PHE A 107 11.57 -21.73 -14.88
CA PHE A 107 10.78 -22.71 -14.13
C PHE A 107 9.85 -23.56 -15.02
N GLY A 108 9.73 -23.25 -16.32
CA GLY A 108 8.87 -23.97 -17.24
C GLY A 108 7.38 -23.74 -17.04
N VAL A 109 7.00 -22.58 -16.50
CA VAL A 109 5.61 -22.17 -16.29
C VAL A 109 5.31 -20.88 -17.06
N SER A 110 4.02 -20.59 -17.28
CA SER A 110 3.63 -19.29 -17.82
C SER A 110 3.71 -18.19 -16.74
N ALA A 111 3.95 -16.95 -17.17
CA ALA A 111 3.91 -15.82 -16.24
C ALA A 111 2.53 -15.66 -15.57
N GLU A 112 1.46 -15.97 -16.31
CA GLU A 112 0.08 -15.97 -15.79
C GLU A 112 -0.11 -17.00 -14.68
N GLU A 113 0.39 -18.22 -14.87
CA GLU A 113 0.33 -19.27 -13.85
C GLU A 113 1.12 -18.88 -12.59
N LEU A 114 2.30 -18.29 -12.77
CA LEU A 114 3.10 -17.79 -11.65
C LEU A 114 2.35 -16.73 -10.86
N LEU A 115 1.74 -15.75 -11.53
CA LEU A 115 0.98 -14.66 -10.88
C LEU A 115 -0.30 -15.17 -10.22
N ARG A 116 -1.01 -16.10 -10.83
CA ARG A 116 -2.19 -16.74 -10.22
C ARG A 116 -1.83 -17.45 -8.91
N SER A 117 -0.72 -18.15 -8.86
CA SER A 117 -0.23 -18.78 -7.63
C SER A 117 0.08 -17.75 -6.53
N VAL A 118 0.47 -16.52 -6.90
CA VAL A 118 0.66 -15.41 -5.95
C VAL A 118 -0.68 -14.92 -5.40
N GLU A 119 -1.70 -14.77 -6.25
CA GLU A 119 -3.04 -14.34 -5.83
C GLU A 119 -3.69 -15.36 -4.88
N GLU A 120 -3.54 -16.64 -5.15
CA GLU A 120 -4.05 -17.73 -4.30
C GLU A 120 -3.40 -17.76 -2.91
N ARG A 121 -2.15 -17.29 -2.78
CA ARG A 121 -1.42 -17.19 -1.51
C ARG A 121 -1.52 -15.85 -0.83
N ALA A 122 -1.94 -14.80 -1.56
CA ALA A 122 -2.15 -13.51 -0.94
C ALA A 122 -3.21 -13.66 0.15
N PRO A 123 -3.02 -13.07 1.34
CA PRO A 123 -4.04 -13.10 2.38
C PRO A 123 -5.33 -12.57 1.78
N GLU A 124 -6.42 -13.34 1.94
CA GLU A 124 -7.75 -12.96 1.47
C GLU A 124 -8.00 -11.52 1.91
N ARG A 125 -8.40 -10.69 0.95
CA ARG A 125 -8.86 -9.33 1.25
C ARG A 125 -10.01 -9.51 2.23
N GLU A 126 -9.78 -9.17 3.47
CA GLU A 126 -10.83 -9.09 4.47
C GLU A 126 -11.83 -8.05 3.98
N ASN A 127 -12.84 -8.55 3.25
CA ASN A 127 -14.01 -7.78 2.84
C ASN A 127 -14.79 -7.45 4.11
N SER A 128 -14.46 -6.33 4.70
CA SER A 128 -15.29 -5.66 5.71
C SER A 128 -15.81 -4.36 5.16
#